data_b8647e68e5c9e1af937e09de9937fba8
#
_entry.id   b8647e68e5c9e1af937e09de9937fba8
#
_cell.length_a   1.000
_cell.length_b   1.000
_cell.length_c   1.000
_cell.angle_alpha   90.00
_cell.angle_beta   90.00
_cell.angle_gamma   90.00
#
_symmetry.space_group_name_H-M   'P 1'
#
loop_
_entity.id
_entity.type
_entity.pdbx_description
1 polymer ?
#
loop_
_entity_poly.entity_id
_entity_poly.type
_entity_poly.pdbx_seq_one_letter_code
_entity_poly.pdbx_strand_id
1 'polypeptide(L)'
;MKTAKSGLLMLLIALGILPSVNAQTSRHDALPYPTADAPRAIDRGALTSEAGATPITVTVVLGLPKLKEAESLLKSLHTPGNPEFHQFLTADQFVARFAPTHVDIAKVTAALGKYGLTAQRTTATTLKVTGLPADMERAFSVSLHSYEVPAHDNVPGYTFRAPLTGATVPAEISASVAAVVGLDSRPSFRPNSQAVPTGKNLRAAQQRNHPTPLPDFPKTNTG
;
A
#
# COMPACT_ATOMS: atom_id res chain seq x y z
N MET A 1 -67.72 26.92 -14.14
CA MET A 1 -67.28 25.84 -13.29
C MET A 1 -66.25 24.98 -14.07
N LYS A 2 -64.96 25.16 -13.83
CA LYS A 2 -63.89 24.31 -14.35
C LYS A 2 -62.87 24.11 -13.26
N THR A 3 -62.82 22.93 -12.73
CA THR A 3 -61.92 22.48 -11.66
C THR A 3 -60.51 22.30 -12.18
N ALA A 4 -59.55 23.01 -11.60
CA ALA A 4 -58.13 22.82 -11.81
C ALA A 4 -57.62 21.63 -10.98
N LYS A 5 -57.08 20.60 -11.63
CA LYS A 5 -56.36 19.49 -10.98
C LYS A 5 -54.92 19.92 -10.79
N SER A 6 -54.54 20.09 -9.52
CA SER A 6 -53.18 20.32 -9.10
C SER A 6 -52.42 18.98 -9.14
N GLY A 7 -51.49 18.87 -10.07
CA GLY A 7 -50.56 17.72 -10.14
C GLY A 7 -49.37 17.96 -9.24
N LEU A 8 -49.27 17.23 -8.13
CA LEU A 8 -48.13 17.19 -7.22
C LEU A 8 -47.01 16.35 -7.84
N LEU A 9 -46.01 17.02 -8.40
CA LEU A 9 -44.79 16.39 -8.91
C LEU A 9 -43.90 15.97 -7.74
N MET A 10 -43.96 14.74 -7.31
CA MET A 10 -43.03 14.16 -6.34
C MET A 10 -41.64 14.00 -7.00
N LEU A 11 -40.70 14.87 -6.65
CA LEU A 11 -39.29 14.76 -6.99
C LEU A 11 -38.66 13.72 -6.07
N LEU A 12 -38.56 12.46 -6.53
CA LEU A 12 -37.77 11.41 -5.88
C LEU A 12 -36.30 11.74 -6.06
N ILE A 13 -35.68 12.33 -5.03
CA ILE A 13 -34.23 12.42 -4.92
C ILE A 13 -33.74 11.03 -4.57
N ALA A 14 -33.35 10.25 -5.58
CA ALA A 14 -32.58 9.04 -5.40
C ALA A 14 -31.20 9.42 -4.87
N LEU A 15 -31.02 9.32 -3.57
CA LEU A 15 -29.73 9.44 -2.90
C LEU A 15 -28.90 8.22 -3.31
N GLY A 16 -28.20 8.32 -4.43
CA GLY A 16 -27.27 7.31 -4.90
C GLY A 16 -26.14 7.16 -3.90
N ILE A 17 -26.19 6.10 -3.10
CA ILE A 17 -25.06 5.64 -2.30
C ILE A 17 -24.03 5.15 -3.30
N LEU A 18 -23.08 6.02 -3.68
CA LEU A 18 -21.91 5.63 -4.44
C LEU A 18 -21.07 4.71 -3.54
N PRO A 19 -20.68 3.53 -3.99
CA PRO A 19 -19.77 2.69 -3.22
C PRO A 19 -18.45 3.45 -3.09
N SER A 20 -18.11 3.84 -1.87
CA SER A 20 -16.79 4.35 -1.53
C SER A 20 -15.80 3.22 -1.82
N VAL A 21 -15.04 3.33 -2.90
CA VAL A 21 -13.89 2.46 -3.13
C VAL A 21 -12.86 2.84 -2.08
N ASN A 22 -12.83 2.08 -0.99
CA ASN A 22 -11.73 2.16 -0.05
C ASN A 22 -10.47 1.77 -0.84
N ALA A 23 -9.64 2.77 -1.19
CA ALA A 23 -8.27 2.49 -1.55
C ALA A 23 -7.68 1.77 -0.33
N GLN A 24 -7.53 0.45 -0.44
CA GLN A 24 -6.88 -0.33 0.60
C GLN A 24 -5.47 0.25 0.71
N THR A 25 -5.26 1.08 1.71
CA THR A 25 -3.92 1.25 2.24
C THR A 25 -3.43 -0.17 2.46
N SER A 26 -2.40 -0.56 1.73
CA SER A 26 -1.79 -1.87 1.91
C SER A 26 -1.82 -2.16 3.38
N ARG A 27 -2.50 -3.23 3.77
CA ARG A 27 -2.35 -3.76 5.11
C ARG A 27 -0.85 -3.97 5.26
N HIS A 28 -0.17 -3.02 5.86
CA HIS A 28 1.02 -3.35 6.56
C HIS A 28 0.52 -4.29 7.66
N ASP A 29 0.50 -5.57 7.33
CA ASP A 29 0.35 -6.60 8.32
C ASP A 29 1.16 -6.14 9.51
N ALA A 30 0.50 -6.02 10.64
CA ALA A 30 1.11 -5.60 11.87
C ALA A 30 2.50 -6.21 11.90
N LEU A 31 3.51 -5.38 12.10
CA LEU A 31 4.90 -5.84 12.19
C LEU A 31 4.90 -7.19 12.88
N PRO A 32 5.48 -8.27 12.33
CA PRO A 32 5.33 -9.63 12.82
C PRO A 32 5.91 -9.84 14.23
N TYR A 33 6.18 -8.78 14.94
CA TYR A 33 6.65 -8.75 16.32
C TYR A 33 5.93 -7.69 17.15
N PRO A 34 4.65 -7.86 17.49
CA PRO A 34 4.25 -7.49 18.80
C PRO A 34 4.76 -8.64 19.69
N THR A 35 5.98 -8.58 20.19
CA THR A 35 6.23 -9.23 21.46
C THR A 35 5.19 -8.64 22.41
N ALA A 36 4.60 -9.44 23.28
CA ALA A 36 3.56 -8.97 24.21
C ALA A 36 4.00 -7.72 25.01
N ASP A 37 5.28 -7.44 25.03
CA ASP A 37 5.98 -6.37 25.74
C ASP A 37 6.41 -5.19 24.83
N ALA A 38 6.12 -5.20 23.52
CA ALA A 38 6.47 -4.07 22.66
C ALA A 38 5.63 -2.83 23.05
N PRO A 39 6.25 -1.65 23.28
CA PRO A 39 5.52 -0.45 23.65
C PRO A 39 4.55 -0.08 22.55
N ARG A 40 3.30 0.20 22.92
CA ARG A 40 2.29 0.68 21.99
C ARG A 40 2.63 2.10 21.56
N ALA A 41 2.40 2.41 20.29
CA ALA A 41 2.50 3.77 19.80
C ALA A 41 1.44 4.64 20.52
N ILE A 42 1.88 5.79 21.03
CA ILE A 42 1.04 6.78 21.69
C ILE A 42 0.65 7.81 20.64
N ASP A 43 -0.64 8.04 20.46
CA ASP A 43 -1.13 9.11 19.60
C ASP A 43 -0.88 10.45 20.29
N ARG A 44 -0.14 11.34 19.64
CA ARG A 44 0.20 12.69 20.10
C ARG A 44 -0.71 13.75 19.47
N GLY A 45 -1.71 13.34 18.71
CA GLY A 45 -2.65 14.23 18.04
C GLY A 45 -2.18 14.71 16.67
N ALA A 46 -2.81 15.77 16.18
CA ALA A 46 -2.51 16.37 14.88
C ALA A 46 -1.03 16.75 14.75
N LEU A 47 -0.54 16.81 13.51
CA LEU A 47 0.85 17.20 13.24
C LEU A 47 1.15 18.59 13.82
N THR A 48 2.35 18.77 14.36
CA THR A 48 2.83 20.08 14.81
C THR A 48 2.91 21.07 13.64
N SER A 49 2.92 22.37 13.93
CA SER A 49 3.04 23.41 12.89
C SER A 49 4.25 23.21 11.99
N GLU A 50 5.39 22.79 12.55
CA GLU A 50 6.60 22.50 11.79
C GLU A 50 6.44 21.28 10.88
N ALA A 51 5.92 20.18 11.41
CA ALA A 51 5.66 18.98 10.63
C ALA A 51 4.58 19.23 9.57
N GLY A 52 3.58 20.06 9.86
CA GLY A 52 2.52 20.46 8.93
C GLY A 52 3.01 21.35 7.79
N ALA A 53 4.08 22.13 8.01
CA ALA A 53 4.72 23.00 7.01
C ALA A 53 5.74 22.25 6.13
N THR A 54 6.13 21.03 6.50
CA THR A 54 7.13 20.25 5.76
C THR A 54 6.43 19.40 4.69
N PRO A 55 6.76 19.58 3.39
CA PRO A 55 6.18 18.75 2.33
C PRO A 55 6.48 17.26 2.55
N ILE A 56 5.50 16.44 2.31
CA ILE A 56 5.61 14.98 2.38
C ILE A 56 5.45 14.37 0.99
N THR A 57 6.02 13.19 0.82
CA THR A 57 5.95 12.44 -0.42
C THR A 57 5.21 11.13 -0.18
N VAL A 58 4.27 10.81 -1.07
CA VAL A 58 3.56 9.53 -1.13
C VAL A 58 3.69 8.93 -2.51
N THR A 59 3.47 7.63 -2.61
CA THR A 59 3.40 6.92 -3.88
C THR A 59 1.95 6.57 -4.17
N VAL A 60 1.45 7.04 -5.31
CA VAL A 60 0.14 6.65 -5.83
C VAL A 60 0.37 5.53 -6.84
N VAL A 61 -0.21 4.36 -6.57
CA VAL A 61 -0.18 3.21 -7.45
C VAL A 61 -1.41 3.28 -8.36
N LEU A 62 -1.19 3.26 -9.65
CA LEU A 62 -2.25 3.28 -10.65
C LEU A 62 -2.80 1.88 -10.89
N GLY A 63 -4.11 1.77 -11.03
CA GLY A 63 -4.77 0.55 -11.42
C GLY A 63 -4.47 0.19 -12.87
N LEU A 64 -4.54 -1.09 -13.19
CA LEU A 64 -4.45 -1.56 -14.57
C LEU A 64 -5.82 -1.37 -15.26
N PRO A 65 -5.92 -0.59 -16.33
CA PRO A 65 -7.20 -0.38 -17.03
C PRO A 65 -7.85 -1.68 -17.53
N LYS A 66 -7.01 -2.68 -17.84
CA LYS A 66 -7.44 -4.00 -18.35
C LYS A 66 -7.15 -5.12 -17.34
N LEU A 67 -7.44 -4.87 -16.06
CA LEU A 67 -7.16 -5.83 -15.00
C LEU A 67 -7.76 -7.21 -15.27
N LYS A 68 -9.04 -7.29 -15.66
CA LYS A 68 -9.71 -8.56 -15.96
C LYS A 68 -9.04 -9.33 -17.12
N GLU A 69 -8.54 -8.63 -18.13
CA GLU A 69 -7.79 -9.23 -19.22
C GLU A 69 -6.44 -9.78 -18.73
N ALA A 70 -5.75 -9.03 -17.87
CA ALA A 70 -4.50 -9.48 -17.25
C ALA A 70 -4.70 -10.73 -16.36
N GLU A 71 -5.78 -10.76 -15.57
CA GLU A 71 -6.15 -11.92 -14.74
C GLU A 71 -6.50 -13.14 -15.60
N SER A 72 -7.23 -12.93 -16.71
CA SER A 72 -7.55 -14.00 -17.66
C SER A 72 -6.30 -14.56 -18.32
N LEU A 73 -5.38 -13.69 -18.75
CA LEU A 73 -4.09 -14.09 -19.28
C LEU A 73 -3.29 -14.89 -18.26
N LEU A 74 -3.21 -14.42 -17.02
CA LEU A 74 -2.51 -15.13 -15.94
C LEU A 74 -3.05 -16.55 -15.76
N LYS A 75 -4.37 -16.72 -15.81
CA LYS A 75 -5.01 -18.04 -15.74
C LYS A 75 -4.62 -18.92 -16.94
N SER A 76 -4.66 -18.38 -18.17
CA SER A 76 -4.27 -19.08 -19.38
C SER A 76 -2.82 -19.56 -19.34
N LEU A 77 -1.90 -18.70 -18.88
CA LEU A 77 -0.46 -19.00 -18.73
C LEU A 77 -0.17 -20.19 -17.80
N HIS A 78 -1.07 -20.47 -16.86
CA HIS A 78 -0.92 -21.55 -15.87
C HIS A 78 -1.82 -22.76 -16.13
N THR A 79 -2.61 -22.75 -17.21
CA THR A 79 -3.54 -23.85 -17.56
C THR A 79 -2.89 -24.76 -18.59
N PRO A 80 -2.51 -26.01 -18.25
CA PRO A 80 -2.00 -26.97 -19.21
C PRO A 80 -3.00 -27.22 -20.36
N GLY A 81 -2.49 -27.30 -21.59
CA GLY A 81 -3.32 -27.45 -22.79
C GLY A 81 -3.90 -26.16 -23.36
N ASN A 82 -3.74 -25.02 -22.68
CA ASN A 82 -4.06 -23.72 -23.26
C ASN A 82 -2.98 -23.30 -24.26
N PRO A 83 -3.31 -22.68 -25.41
CA PRO A 83 -2.33 -22.19 -26.38
C PRO A 83 -1.32 -21.19 -25.79
N GLU A 84 -1.73 -20.42 -24.78
CA GLU A 84 -0.89 -19.44 -24.10
C GLU A 84 -0.08 -20.04 -22.92
N PHE A 85 -0.19 -21.35 -22.67
CA PHE A 85 0.51 -22.01 -21.56
C PHE A 85 2.03 -21.74 -21.60
N HIS A 86 2.55 -21.17 -20.50
CA HIS A 86 3.96 -20.77 -20.33
C HIS A 86 4.48 -19.72 -21.34
N GLN A 87 3.61 -19.04 -22.10
CA GLN A 87 4.00 -17.94 -23.00
C GLN A 87 4.02 -16.60 -22.24
N PHE A 88 4.98 -16.43 -21.34
CA PHE A 88 5.08 -15.24 -20.50
C PHE A 88 5.42 -14.00 -21.32
N LEU A 89 4.77 -12.88 -20.97
CA LEU A 89 5.10 -11.58 -21.52
C LEU A 89 6.42 -11.04 -20.97
N THR A 90 7.17 -10.32 -21.80
CA THR A 90 8.25 -9.48 -21.31
C THR A 90 7.67 -8.28 -20.54
N ALA A 91 8.51 -7.59 -19.74
CA ALA A 91 8.10 -6.38 -19.03
C ALA A 91 7.52 -5.31 -19.99
N ASP A 92 8.17 -5.09 -21.13
CA ASP A 92 7.72 -4.10 -22.13
C ASP A 92 6.38 -4.50 -22.77
N GLN A 93 6.20 -5.77 -23.08
CA GLN A 93 4.92 -6.28 -23.61
C GLN A 93 3.79 -6.12 -22.57
N PHE A 94 4.09 -6.39 -21.30
CA PHE A 94 3.13 -6.19 -20.22
C PHE A 94 2.74 -4.72 -20.10
N VAL A 95 3.72 -3.82 -20.08
CA VAL A 95 3.49 -2.37 -19.99
C VAL A 95 2.68 -1.88 -21.19
N ALA A 96 3.04 -2.28 -22.40
CA ALA A 96 2.34 -1.88 -23.63
C ALA A 96 0.87 -2.33 -23.64
N ARG A 97 0.57 -3.49 -23.06
CA ARG A 97 -0.77 -4.09 -23.09
C ARG A 97 -1.67 -3.64 -21.95
N PHE A 98 -1.12 -3.48 -20.73
CA PHE A 98 -1.90 -3.37 -19.49
C PHE A 98 -1.66 -2.08 -18.70
N ALA A 99 -0.54 -1.37 -18.89
CA ALA A 99 -0.26 -0.17 -18.12
C ALA A 99 -1.24 0.97 -18.44
N PRO A 100 -1.47 1.88 -17.49
CA PRO A 100 -2.23 3.10 -17.71
C PRO A 100 -1.66 3.93 -18.86
N THR A 101 -2.54 4.50 -19.65
CA THR A 101 -2.17 5.38 -20.76
C THR A 101 -1.69 6.74 -20.28
N HIS A 102 -1.04 7.51 -21.14
CA HIS A 102 -0.68 8.90 -20.82
C HIS A 102 -1.89 9.75 -20.47
N VAL A 103 -3.05 9.48 -21.05
CA VAL A 103 -4.30 10.18 -20.76
C VAL A 103 -4.79 9.87 -19.36
N ASP A 104 -4.75 8.60 -18.97
CA ASP A 104 -5.12 8.17 -17.60
C ASP A 104 -4.22 8.82 -16.56
N ILE A 105 -2.91 8.85 -16.81
CA ILE A 105 -1.93 9.50 -15.94
C ILE A 105 -2.17 11.00 -15.85
N ALA A 106 -2.40 11.67 -16.98
CA ALA A 106 -2.69 13.10 -17.00
C ALA A 106 -3.96 13.44 -16.22
N LYS A 107 -5.01 12.61 -16.33
CA LYS A 107 -6.25 12.76 -15.55
C LYS A 107 -5.98 12.68 -14.04
N VAL A 108 -5.22 11.69 -13.58
CA VAL A 108 -4.87 11.54 -12.17
C VAL A 108 -4.01 12.71 -11.69
N THR A 109 -3.01 13.11 -12.47
CA THR A 109 -2.14 14.24 -12.15
C THR A 109 -2.92 15.54 -12.03
N ALA A 110 -3.84 15.82 -12.97
CA ALA A 110 -4.68 17.00 -12.95
C ALA A 110 -5.64 17.02 -11.75
N ALA A 111 -6.22 15.88 -11.41
CA ALA A 111 -7.11 15.77 -10.25
C ALA A 111 -6.37 16.04 -8.94
N LEU A 112 -5.18 15.47 -8.76
CA LEU A 112 -4.35 15.71 -7.58
C LEU A 112 -3.84 17.16 -7.52
N GLY A 113 -3.57 17.77 -8.67
CA GLY A 113 -3.18 19.18 -8.80
C GLY A 113 -4.21 20.17 -8.26
N LYS A 114 -5.51 19.83 -8.32
CA LYS A 114 -6.59 20.66 -7.73
C LYS A 114 -6.47 20.82 -6.21
N TYR A 115 -5.79 19.88 -5.56
CA TYR A 115 -5.50 19.90 -4.12
C TYR A 115 -4.14 20.51 -3.78
N GLY A 116 -3.41 21.05 -4.76
CA GLY A 116 -2.08 21.62 -4.54
C GLY A 116 -0.96 20.55 -4.55
N LEU A 117 -1.25 19.32 -4.96
CA LEU A 117 -0.27 18.24 -5.01
C LEU A 117 0.46 18.21 -6.36
N THR A 118 1.76 17.95 -6.31
CA THR A 118 2.59 17.75 -7.51
C THR A 118 2.81 16.26 -7.72
N ALA A 119 2.43 15.73 -8.88
CA ALA A 119 2.58 14.33 -9.23
C ALA A 119 3.60 14.15 -10.37
N GLN A 120 4.55 13.23 -10.18
CA GLN A 120 5.57 12.86 -11.16
C GLN A 120 5.54 11.36 -11.40
N ARG A 121 5.53 10.95 -12.66
CA ARG A 121 5.62 9.52 -13.01
C ARG A 121 6.99 8.97 -12.67
N THR A 122 7.02 7.85 -11.94
CA THR A 122 8.26 7.14 -11.58
C THR A 122 8.40 5.81 -12.32
N THR A 123 7.30 5.10 -12.51
CA THR A 123 7.26 3.85 -13.30
C THR A 123 6.05 3.85 -14.23
N ALA A 124 5.83 2.74 -14.93
CA ALA A 124 4.64 2.57 -15.77
C ALA A 124 3.32 2.69 -15.00
N THR A 125 3.31 2.35 -13.71
CA THR A 125 2.11 2.25 -12.87
C THR A 125 2.20 3.03 -11.56
N THR A 126 3.23 3.85 -11.35
CA THR A 126 3.38 4.61 -10.10
C THR A 126 3.68 6.07 -10.33
N LEU A 127 3.09 6.91 -9.48
CA LEU A 127 3.35 8.34 -9.39
C LEU A 127 3.92 8.66 -8.02
N LYS A 128 5.00 9.44 -8.01
CA LYS A 128 5.50 10.14 -6.82
C LYS A 128 4.68 11.40 -6.66
N VAL A 129 3.99 11.56 -5.53
CA VAL A 129 3.13 12.72 -5.25
C VAL A 129 3.69 13.46 -4.05
N THR A 130 3.92 14.76 -4.19
CA THR A 130 4.49 15.61 -3.15
C THR A 130 3.59 16.80 -2.88
N GLY A 131 3.43 17.16 -1.61
CA GLY A 131 2.67 18.32 -1.18
C GLY A 131 2.68 18.46 0.33
N LEU A 132 2.00 19.48 0.84
CA LEU A 132 1.88 19.68 2.29
C LEU A 132 0.95 18.63 2.91
N PRO A 133 1.16 18.26 4.18
CA PRO A 133 0.27 17.35 4.90
C PRO A 133 -1.21 17.74 4.79
N ALA A 134 -1.55 19.00 4.98
CA ALA A 134 -2.93 19.49 4.88
C ALA A 134 -3.54 19.29 3.48
N ASP A 135 -2.74 19.35 2.42
CA ASP A 135 -3.17 19.08 1.05
C ASP A 135 -3.43 17.58 0.84
N MET A 136 -2.57 16.74 1.42
CA MET A 136 -2.74 15.28 1.43
C MET A 136 -4.00 14.87 2.20
N GLU A 137 -4.26 15.49 3.37
CA GLU A 137 -5.46 15.24 4.17
C GLU A 137 -6.71 15.54 3.38
N ARG A 138 -6.74 16.67 2.68
CA ARG A 138 -7.88 17.07 1.83
C ARG A 138 -8.03 16.14 0.61
N ALA A 139 -6.93 15.80 -0.05
CA ALA A 139 -6.96 14.97 -1.25
C ALA A 139 -7.38 13.52 -0.95
N PHE A 140 -6.94 12.98 0.18
CA PHE A 140 -7.15 11.58 0.54
C PHE A 140 -8.15 11.38 1.67
N SER A 141 -8.83 12.43 2.09
CA SER A 141 -9.87 12.43 3.15
C SER A 141 -9.40 11.73 4.42
N VAL A 142 -8.21 12.06 4.87
CA VAL A 142 -7.58 11.51 6.08
C VAL A 142 -7.25 12.63 7.05
N SER A 143 -7.04 12.27 8.33
CA SER A 143 -6.40 13.12 9.34
C SER A 143 -5.08 12.47 9.70
N LEU A 144 -3.98 13.21 9.56
CA LEU A 144 -2.62 12.74 9.84
C LEU A 144 -2.25 13.10 11.27
N HIS A 145 -1.95 12.09 12.07
CA HIS A 145 -1.49 12.26 13.44
C HIS A 145 0.00 11.91 13.58
N SER A 146 0.61 12.50 14.59
CA SER A 146 1.93 12.14 15.07
C SER A 146 1.79 11.05 16.12
N TYR A 147 2.60 10.03 16.01
CA TYR A 147 2.69 8.93 16.96
C TYR A 147 4.08 8.85 17.54
N GLU A 148 4.18 8.48 18.79
CA GLU A 148 5.45 8.23 19.48
C GLU A 148 5.49 6.80 19.97
N VAL A 149 6.57 6.11 19.66
CA VAL A 149 6.91 4.83 20.27
C VAL A 149 7.99 5.11 21.30
N PRO A 150 7.73 4.91 22.61
CA PRO A 150 8.72 5.11 23.65
C PRO A 150 9.93 4.18 23.47
N ALA A 151 11.09 4.61 23.98
CA ALA A 151 12.24 3.73 24.06
C ALA A 151 11.92 2.50 24.93
N HIS A 152 12.35 1.33 24.47
CA HIS A 152 12.12 0.06 25.16
C HIS A 152 13.35 -0.82 25.04
N ASP A 153 13.79 -1.40 26.14
CA ASP A 153 15.04 -2.16 26.24
C ASP A 153 16.23 -1.36 25.67
N ASN A 154 16.88 -1.85 24.64
CA ASN A 154 17.97 -1.16 23.96
C ASN A 154 17.56 -0.54 22.61
N VAL A 155 16.25 -0.41 22.36
CA VAL A 155 15.71 0.21 21.13
C VAL A 155 15.34 1.65 21.42
N PRO A 156 15.96 2.63 20.74
CA PRO A 156 15.58 4.04 20.89
C PRO A 156 14.13 4.27 20.52
N GLY A 157 13.44 5.15 21.27
CA GLY A 157 12.13 5.63 20.88
C GLY A 157 12.18 6.38 19.54
N TYR A 158 11.06 6.43 18.84
CA TYR A 158 10.93 7.14 17.58
C TYR A 158 9.52 7.70 17.39
N THR A 159 9.42 8.69 16.52
CA THR A 159 8.14 9.26 16.11
C THR A 159 7.85 8.94 14.66
N PHE A 160 6.58 8.82 14.33
CA PHE A 160 6.13 8.64 12.95
C PHE A 160 4.77 9.32 12.76
N ARG A 161 4.41 9.60 11.52
CA ARG A 161 3.07 10.06 11.18
C ARG A 161 2.27 8.90 10.59
N ALA A 162 0.98 8.86 10.91
CA ALA A 162 0.06 7.93 10.26
C ALA A 162 -1.36 8.52 10.18
N PRO A 163 -2.18 8.08 9.22
CA PRO A 163 -3.57 8.48 9.15
C PRO A 163 -4.39 7.76 10.21
N LEU A 164 -5.37 8.46 10.82
CA LEU A 164 -6.33 7.89 11.76
C LEU A 164 -7.25 6.87 11.10
N THR A 165 -7.61 7.12 9.85
CA THR A 165 -8.56 6.30 9.07
C THR A 165 -7.95 5.90 7.75
N GLY A 166 -8.54 4.89 7.11
CA GLY A 166 -8.14 4.51 5.74
C GLY A 166 -8.28 5.67 4.77
N ALA A 167 -7.28 5.85 3.91
CA ALA A 167 -7.32 6.88 2.87
C ALA A 167 -8.37 6.56 1.81
N THR A 168 -9.04 7.60 1.32
CA THR A 168 -9.91 7.52 0.15
C THR A 168 -9.35 8.43 -0.94
N VAL A 169 -9.54 8.08 -2.20
CA VAL A 169 -9.12 8.93 -3.31
C VAL A 169 -10.32 9.70 -3.87
N PRO A 170 -10.10 10.88 -4.50
CA PRO A 170 -11.17 11.61 -5.16
C PRO A 170 -11.95 10.72 -6.13
N ALA A 171 -13.28 10.83 -6.12
CA ALA A 171 -14.17 9.97 -6.89
C ALA A 171 -13.84 9.96 -8.39
N GLU A 172 -13.40 11.10 -8.94
CA GLU A 172 -13.05 11.27 -10.36
C GLU A 172 -11.85 10.41 -10.81
N ILE A 173 -11.00 9.94 -9.88
CA ILE A 173 -9.83 9.11 -10.16
C ILE A 173 -9.86 7.76 -9.45
N SER A 174 -10.91 7.45 -8.71
CA SER A 174 -11.01 6.22 -7.91
C SER A 174 -10.85 4.95 -8.74
N ALA A 175 -11.36 4.94 -9.97
CA ALA A 175 -11.20 3.81 -10.90
C ALA A 175 -9.76 3.66 -11.46
N SER A 176 -8.95 4.73 -11.40
CA SER A 176 -7.59 4.76 -11.95
C SER A 176 -6.50 4.59 -10.89
N VAL A 177 -6.85 4.61 -9.60
CA VAL A 177 -5.91 4.49 -8.48
C VAL A 177 -6.18 3.20 -7.73
N ALA A 178 -5.16 2.37 -7.61
CA ALA A 178 -5.24 1.11 -6.88
C ALA A 178 -4.86 1.27 -5.39
N ALA A 179 -3.88 2.13 -5.09
CA ALA A 179 -3.42 2.35 -3.71
C ALA A 179 -2.70 3.69 -3.56
N VAL A 180 -2.65 4.18 -2.32
CA VAL A 180 -1.82 5.30 -1.88
C VAL A 180 -0.93 4.80 -0.74
N VAL A 181 0.40 4.93 -0.90
CA VAL A 181 1.41 4.42 0.04
C VAL A 181 2.31 5.54 0.51
N GLY A 182 2.66 5.56 1.81
CA GLY A 182 3.57 6.56 2.38
C GLY A 182 2.87 7.67 3.18
N LEU A 183 1.55 7.60 3.35
CA LEU A 183 0.86 8.43 4.36
C LEU A 183 1.27 8.00 5.77
N ASP A 184 1.47 6.71 6.00
CA ASP A 184 2.11 6.15 7.19
C ASP A 184 3.62 6.12 6.98
N SER A 185 4.36 6.83 7.85
CA SER A 185 5.83 6.88 7.83
C SER A 185 6.47 5.96 8.85
N ARG A 186 5.72 5.02 9.42
CA ARG A 186 6.24 4.04 10.37
C ARG A 186 7.41 3.27 9.75
N PRO A 187 8.56 3.19 10.43
CA PRO A 187 9.68 2.40 9.94
C PRO A 187 9.28 0.93 9.82
N SER A 188 9.45 0.35 8.63
CA SER A 188 9.24 -1.08 8.39
C SER A 188 10.58 -1.79 8.25
N PHE A 189 11.47 -1.60 9.21
CA PHE A 189 12.73 -2.35 9.22
C PHE A 189 12.47 -3.78 9.64
N ARG A 190 12.75 -4.72 8.76
CA ARG A 190 13.12 -6.07 9.17
C ARG A 190 14.64 -6.07 9.29
N PRO A 191 15.21 -6.07 10.52
CA PRO A 191 16.65 -6.24 10.64
C PRO A 191 17.00 -7.61 10.03
N ASN A 192 17.79 -7.59 8.96
CA ASN A 192 18.34 -8.83 8.38
C ASN A 192 19.48 -9.38 9.25
N SER A 193 19.81 -8.68 10.34
CA SER A 193 20.73 -9.12 11.37
C SER A 193 19.91 -9.79 12.48
N GLN A 194 20.02 -11.10 12.60
CA GLN A 194 19.75 -11.73 13.87
C GLN A 194 20.64 -11.04 14.91
N ALA A 195 20.03 -10.56 16.00
CA ALA A 195 20.81 -10.05 17.12
C ALA A 195 21.88 -11.07 17.48
N VAL A 196 23.15 -10.70 17.29
CA VAL A 196 24.24 -11.57 17.73
C VAL A 196 24.11 -11.68 19.24
N PRO A 197 23.84 -12.87 19.80
CA PRO A 197 23.69 -13.00 21.24
C PRO A 197 25.00 -12.59 21.89
N THR A 198 24.98 -11.49 22.65
CA THR A 198 26.16 -11.01 23.37
C THR A 198 26.36 -11.90 24.58
N GLY A 199 27.52 -12.53 24.72
CA GLY A 199 27.90 -13.23 25.93
C GLY A 199 27.47 -14.70 26.01
N LYS A 200 26.96 -15.12 27.15
CA LYS A 200 26.76 -16.53 27.55
C LYS A 200 25.91 -17.40 26.58
N ASN A 201 25.21 -16.81 25.65
CA ASN A 201 24.35 -17.54 24.70
C ASN A 201 25.01 -17.86 23.35
N LEU A 202 26.25 -17.43 23.11
CA LEU A 202 26.97 -17.73 21.87
C LEU A 202 27.18 -19.25 21.66
N ARG A 203 27.46 -19.98 22.74
CA ARG A 203 27.64 -21.43 22.67
C ARG A 203 26.35 -22.17 22.33
N ALA A 204 25.21 -21.73 22.85
CA ALA A 204 23.92 -22.34 22.56
C ALA A 204 23.42 -22.02 21.12
N ALA A 205 23.78 -20.86 20.58
CA ALA A 205 23.46 -20.49 19.21
C ALA A 205 24.32 -21.24 18.18
N GLN A 206 25.60 -21.44 18.50
CA GLN A 206 26.52 -22.24 17.66
C GLN A 206 26.15 -23.73 17.62
N GLN A 207 25.66 -24.28 18.72
CA GLN A 207 25.19 -25.67 18.76
C GLN A 207 23.91 -25.91 17.92
N ARG A 208 23.05 -24.90 17.77
CA ARG A 208 21.85 -25.02 16.95
C ARG A 208 22.08 -24.90 15.45
N ASN A 209 23.21 -24.34 15.03
CA ASN A 209 23.59 -24.17 13.63
C ASN A 209 24.56 -25.26 13.12
N HIS A 210 24.86 -26.30 13.91
CA HIS A 210 25.56 -27.46 13.37
C HIS A 210 24.56 -28.26 12.54
N PRO A 211 24.78 -28.42 11.23
CA PRO A 211 23.97 -29.34 10.45
C PRO A 211 24.12 -30.72 11.07
N THR A 212 23.01 -31.36 11.37
CA THR A 212 22.99 -32.77 11.77
C THR A 212 23.80 -33.55 10.69
N PRO A 213 24.82 -34.37 11.04
CA PRO A 213 25.49 -35.16 10.05
C PRO A 213 24.45 -35.99 9.28
N LEU A 214 24.50 -35.93 7.95
CA LEU A 214 23.68 -36.80 7.12
C LEU A 214 23.94 -38.24 7.51
N PRO A 215 22.88 -39.08 7.64
CA PRO A 215 23.08 -40.50 7.89
C PRO A 215 23.94 -41.10 6.77
N ASP A 216 24.95 -41.88 7.17
CA ASP A 216 25.84 -42.60 6.24
C ASP A 216 24.99 -43.45 5.30
N PHE A 217 25.02 -43.14 4.02
CA PHE A 217 24.46 -44.04 3.01
C PHE A 217 25.25 -45.36 2.97
N PRO A 218 24.59 -46.49 3.00
CA PRO A 218 25.29 -47.77 2.90
C PRO A 218 26.05 -47.81 1.56
N LYS A 219 27.35 -47.99 1.66
CA LYS A 219 28.20 -48.21 0.48
C LYS A 219 27.73 -49.50 -0.19
N THR A 220 27.13 -49.37 -1.38
CA THR A 220 26.85 -50.56 -2.23
C THR A 220 28.18 -51.17 -2.62
N ASN A 221 28.44 -52.32 -2.08
CA ASN A 221 29.55 -53.16 -2.47
C ASN A 221 29.20 -53.73 -3.85
N THR A 222 29.82 -53.18 -4.90
CA THR A 222 29.84 -53.80 -6.22
C THR A 222 31.05 -54.76 -6.24
N GLY A 223 30.73 -56.03 -6.06
CA GLY A 223 31.63 -57.13 -6.37
C GLY A 223 31.61 -57.44 -7.87
#